data_bbd0e6be200698c8e29d247b265fd3b4
#
_entry.id   bbd0e6be200698c8e29d247b265fd3b4
#
_cell.length_a   1.000
_cell.length_b   1.000
_cell.length_c   1.000
_cell.angle_alpha   90.00
_cell.angle_beta   90.00
_cell.angle_gamma   90.00
#
_symmetry.space_group_name_H-M   'P 1'
#
loop_
_entity.id
_entity.type
_entity.pdbx_description
1 polymer ?
#
loop_
_entity_poly.entity_id
_entity_poly.type
_entity_poly.pdbx_seq_one_letter_code
_entity_poly.pdbx_strand_id
1 'polypeptide(L)'
;MALSRFQALRLRWLGWRNGILSDPGFRRRVAALPPLRPVARRYARDLFDLGAGFVYSQIAKAMIDSGLVVALRERPLRLAEAAAVAALPMEATATLLKAGLPLRLTERVGDHWLLGTRGAALSTSPGVAEMIAHHRLLYADLADPLAMLRGGGEGRLAGLWRYDGSADAADIAAYSALMAASQPMVAEQALAAYRFAAHRRLLDIGGGAGAFLAAVGQAAPALELGLFDLPAVVAGAAARIAESGRAVTLHPGDFRHDPLPSGYDLITLVRVLHDHDDGPASRLLAAVHAALPAGGRLLIVEPLAETRGAAGMGHGYFGFYLAAMRSGRPRSAKEYKEMAADAGFARARLLRTPVPLVASVMLLSRCRHSMLTRESVKAILHLI
;
A
#
# COMPACT_ATOMS: atom_id res chain seq x y z
N MET A 1 -10.85 -31.84 -4.97
CA MET A 1 -9.83 -32.37 -4.03
C MET A 1 -10.47 -32.71 -2.71
N ALA A 2 -10.30 -33.94 -2.20
CA ALA A 2 -10.82 -34.34 -0.90
C ALA A 2 -9.98 -33.68 0.21
N LEU A 3 -10.67 -33.25 1.29
CA LEU A 3 -10.00 -32.66 2.45
C LEU A 3 -9.14 -33.70 3.18
N SER A 4 -7.97 -33.30 3.65
CA SER A 4 -7.18 -34.13 4.55
C SER A 4 -7.92 -34.34 5.88
N ARG A 5 -7.61 -35.44 6.59
CA ARG A 5 -8.21 -35.72 7.91
C ARG A 5 -8.04 -34.54 8.89
N PHE A 6 -6.89 -33.87 8.87
CA PHE A 6 -6.62 -32.70 9.70
C PHE A 6 -7.50 -31.48 9.31
N GLN A 7 -7.68 -31.24 8.01
CA GLN A 7 -8.57 -30.19 7.52
C GLN A 7 -10.03 -30.46 7.89
N ALA A 8 -10.49 -31.70 7.77
CA ALA A 8 -11.84 -32.09 8.17
C ALA A 8 -12.08 -31.92 9.68
N LEU A 9 -11.11 -32.30 10.51
CA LEU A 9 -11.18 -32.10 11.97
C LEU A 9 -11.22 -30.60 12.32
N ARG A 10 -10.38 -29.79 11.68
CA ARG A 10 -10.35 -28.36 11.87
C ARG A 10 -11.68 -27.70 11.48
N LEU A 11 -12.29 -28.10 10.36
CA LEU A 11 -13.60 -27.60 9.95
C LEU A 11 -14.69 -27.93 10.98
N ARG A 12 -14.71 -29.17 11.48
CA ARG A 12 -15.69 -29.57 12.52
C ARG A 12 -15.52 -28.74 13.79
N TRP A 13 -14.28 -28.55 14.25
CA TRP A 13 -14.00 -27.74 15.44
C TRP A 13 -14.39 -26.27 15.23
N LEU A 14 -14.09 -25.67 14.07
CA LEU A 14 -14.47 -24.31 13.74
C LEU A 14 -16.00 -24.15 13.67
N GLY A 15 -16.69 -25.12 13.08
CA GLY A 15 -18.17 -25.15 13.03
C GLY A 15 -18.78 -25.20 14.43
N TRP A 16 -18.29 -26.09 15.29
CA TRP A 16 -18.72 -26.19 16.69
C TRP A 16 -18.47 -24.88 17.47
N ARG A 17 -17.25 -24.32 17.38
CA ARG A 17 -16.89 -23.05 18.00
C ARG A 17 -17.83 -21.93 17.56
N ASN A 18 -18.05 -21.81 16.25
CA ASN A 18 -18.91 -20.77 15.69
C ASN A 18 -20.38 -20.96 16.11
N GLY A 19 -20.85 -22.19 16.18
CA GLY A 19 -22.19 -22.51 16.71
C GLY A 19 -22.39 -22.02 18.15
N ILE A 20 -21.39 -22.25 19.02
CA ILE A 20 -21.42 -21.74 20.40
C ILE A 20 -21.39 -20.20 20.43
N LEU A 21 -20.50 -19.59 19.68
CA LEU A 21 -20.35 -18.12 19.66
C LEU A 21 -21.56 -17.41 19.03
N SER A 22 -22.31 -18.07 18.16
CA SER A 22 -23.55 -17.53 17.59
C SER A 22 -24.76 -17.72 18.47
N ASP A 23 -24.71 -18.60 19.51
CA ASP A 23 -25.83 -18.77 20.44
C ASP A 23 -26.00 -17.54 21.36
N PRO A 24 -27.15 -16.82 21.27
CA PRO A 24 -27.44 -15.71 22.16
C PRO A 24 -27.52 -16.09 23.64
N GLY A 25 -27.96 -17.31 23.93
CA GLY A 25 -28.04 -17.83 25.29
C GLY A 25 -26.66 -18.01 25.92
N PHE A 26 -25.72 -18.59 25.17
CA PHE A 26 -24.32 -18.70 25.57
C PHE A 26 -23.69 -17.32 25.84
N ARG A 27 -23.86 -16.37 24.91
CA ARG A 27 -23.32 -15.02 25.08
C ARG A 27 -23.85 -14.30 26.31
N ARG A 28 -25.16 -14.41 26.61
CA ARG A 28 -25.77 -13.88 27.85
C ARG A 28 -25.18 -14.51 29.11
N ARG A 29 -25.01 -15.83 29.13
CA ARG A 29 -24.39 -16.55 30.26
C ARG A 29 -22.96 -16.11 30.49
N VAL A 30 -22.13 -16.00 29.43
CA VAL A 30 -20.73 -15.51 29.51
C VAL A 30 -20.69 -14.09 30.06
N ALA A 31 -21.56 -13.20 29.59
CA ALA A 31 -21.66 -11.83 30.08
C ALA A 31 -22.12 -11.71 31.53
N ALA A 32 -22.95 -12.66 32.01
CA ALA A 32 -23.42 -12.71 33.40
C ALA A 32 -22.31 -13.15 34.37
N LEU A 33 -21.39 -14.01 33.95
CA LEU A 33 -20.33 -14.56 34.81
C LEU A 33 -19.23 -13.51 35.08
N PRO A 34 -18.98 -13.08 36.34
CA PRO A 34 -18.01 -12.03 36.65
C PRO A 34 -16.63 -12.21 36.01
N PRO A 35 -15.98 -13.39 36.05
CA PRO A 35 -14.64 -13.57 35.49
C PRO A 35 -14.61 -13.49 33.95
N LEU A 36 -15.73 -13.72 33.25
CA LEU A 36 -15.82 -13.70 31.79
C LEU A 36 -16.35 -12.38 31.21
N ARG A 37 -16.87 -11.48 32.05
CA ARG A 37 -17.36 -10.15 31.62
C ARG A 37 -16.33 -9.35 30.82
N PRO A 38 -15.04 -9.31 31.18
CA PRO A 38 -14.04 -8.58 30.37
C PRO A 38 -13.94 -9.13 28.93
N VAL A 39 -14.02 -10.46 28.78
CA VAL A 39 -14.00 -11.11 27.46
C VAL A 39 -15.24 -10.74 26.66
N ALA A 40 -16.44 -10.85 27.27
CA ALA A 40 -17.69 -10.47 26.62
C ALA A 40 -17.71 -8.99 26.18
N ARG A 41 -17.22 -8.08 27.06
CA ARG A 41 -17.10 -6.64 26.75
C ARG A 41 -16.12 -6.38 25.62
N ARG A 42 -15.00 -7.09 25.55
CA ARG A 42 -14.05 -6.99 24.46
C ARG A 42 -14.70 -7.39 23.12
N TYR A 43 -15.37 -8.55 23.07
CA TYR A 43 -16.07 -8.98 21.85
C TYR A 43 -17.16 -8.01 21.40
N ALA A 44 -17.92 -7.46 22.36
CA ALA A 44 -18.95 -6.48 22.05
C ALA A 44 -18.33 -5.20 21.48
N ARG A 45 -17.20 -4.76 22.02
CA ARG A 45 -16.45 -3.60 21.50
C ARG A 45 -15.90 -3.88 20.10
N ASP A 46 -15.26 -5.03 19.90
CA ASP A 46 -14.68 -5.38 18.59
C ASP A 46 -15.76 -5.41 17.48
N LEU A 47 -16.98 -5.89 17.79
CA LEU A 47 -18.12 -5.86 16.87
C LEU A 47 -18.65 -4.45 16.64
N PHE A 48 -18.73 -3.63 17.70
CA PHE A 48 -19.12 -2.23 17.57
C PHE A 48 -18.12 -1.45 16.72
N ASP A 49 -16.82 -1.60 16.98
CA ASP A 49 -15.76 -0.94 16.24
C ASP A 49 -15.76 -1.33 14.76
N LEU A 50 -16.09 -2.60 14.44
CA LEU A 50 -16.28 -3.02 13.05
C LEU A 50 -17.41 -2.25 12.36
N GLY A 51 -18.55 -2.10 13.03
CA GLY A 51 -19.69 -1.33 12.49
C GLY A 51 -19.45 0.18 12.46
N ALA A 52 -18.73 0.72 13.46
CA ALA A 52 -18.47 2.16 13.60
C ALA A 52 -17.23 2.64 12.82
N GLY A 53 -16.44 1.73 12.25
CA GLY A 53 -15.15 2.05 11.63
C GLY A 53 -15.22 3.13 10.54
N PHE A 54 -16.30 3.17 9.76
CA PHE A 54 -16.51 4.21 8.75
C PHE A 54 -16.70 5.60 9.37
N VAL A 55 -17.33 5.70 10.55
CA VAL A 55 -17.47 6.97 11.29
C VAL A 55 -16.11 7.40 11.84
N TYR A 56 -15.31 6.48 12.37
CA TYR A 56 -14.00 6.79 12.94
C TYR A 56 -13.04 7.38 11.89
N SER A 57 -13.07 6.85 10.68
CA SER A 57 -12.27 7.41 9.58
C SER A 57 -12.76 8.77 9.12
N GLN A 58 -14.08 9.04 9.17
CA GLN A 58 -14.63 10.38 8.88
C GLN A 58 -14.31 11.41 9.98
N ILE A 59 -14.24 11.01 11.25
CA ILE A 59 -13.76 11.87 12.33
C ILE A 59 -12.30 12.28 12.07
N ALA A 60 -11.42 11.33 11.72
CA ALA A 60 -10.04 11.64 11.38
C ALA A 60 -9.94 12.56 10.17
N LYS A 61 -10.75 12.34 9.14
CA LYS A 61 -10.84 13.20 7.96
C LYS A 61 -11.28 14.62 8.34
N ALA A 62 -12.33 14.76 9.12
CA ALA A 62 -12.82 16.07 9.56
C ALA A 62 -11.77 16.83 10.39
N MET A 63 -11.01 16.14 11.25
CA MET A 63 -9.89 16.72 12.01
C MET A 63 -8.77 17.22 11.08
N ILE A 64 -8.48 16.52 9.98
CA ILE A 64 -7.48 16.92 8.98
C ILE A 64 -8.00 18.11 8.17
N ASP A 65 -9.16 17.97 7.56
CA ASP A 65 -9.77 18.97 6.65
C ASP A 65 -10.01 20.30 7.34
N SER A 66 -10.34 20.29 8.64
CA SER A 66 -10.54 21.51 9.45
C SER A 66 -9.25 22.19 9.89
N GLY A 67 -8.07 21.63 9.59
CA GLY A 67 -6.79 22.18 10.05
C GLY A 67 -6.48 21.93 11.55
N LEU A 68 -7.39 21.29 12.29
CA LEU A 68 -7.23 21.08 13.74
C LEU A 68 -6.02 20.20 14.08
N VAL A 69 -5.68 19.21 13.22
CA VAL A 69 -4.50 18.38 13.43
C VAL A 69 -3.21 19.21 13.43
N VAL A 70 -3.10 20.15 12.48
CA VAL A 70 -1.94 21.04 12.35
C VAL A 70 -1.87 22.00 13.53
N ALA A 71 -2.97 22.70 13.80
CA ALA A 71 -3.02 23.71 14.86
C ALA A 71 -2.78 23.13 16.26
N LEU A 72 -3.37 21.97 16.57
CA LEU A 72 -3.16 21.26 17.85
C LEU A 72 -1.75 20.65 18.00
N ARG A 73 -1.03 20.44 16.90
CA ARG A 73 0.38 20.05 16.94
C ARG A 73 1.27 21.20 17.40
N GLU A 74 0.93 22.43 16.99
CA GLU A 74 1.72 23.61 17.31
C GLU A 74 1.57 24.02 18.79
N ARG A 75 0.33 24.00 19.30
CA ARG A 75 0.05 24.33 20.70
C ARG A 75 -1.31 23.81 21.17
N PRO A 76 -1.54 23.64 22.47
CA PRO A 76 -2.88 23.43 23.00
C PRO A 76 -3.81 24.61 22.68
N LEU A 77 -5.08 24.33 22.39
CA LEU A 77 -6.10 25.34 22.04
C LEU A 77 -7.27 25.27 23.01
N ARG A 78 -7.84 26.43 23.33
CA ARG A 78 -9.18 26.51 23.92
C ARG A 78 -10.25 26.27 22.86
N LEU A 79 -11.46 25.89 23.30
CA LEU A 79 -12.54 25.58 22.37
C LEU A 79 -12.84 26.71 21.36
N ALA A 80 -12.82 27.95 21.81
CA ALA A 80 -13.08 29.11 20.93
C ALA A 80 -11.98 29.27 19.86
N GLU A 81 -10.69 29.04 20.22
CA GLU A 81 -9.58 29.09 19.28
C GLU A 81 -9.67 27.94 18.27
N ALA A 82 -10.00 26.73 18.73
CA ALA A 82 -10.20 25.57 17.88
C ALA A 82 -11.37 25.77 16.91
N ALA A 83 -12.47 26.42 17.35
CA ALA A 83 -13.62 26.76 16.52
C ALA A 83 -13.25 27.76 15.41
N ALA A 84 -12.44 28.77 15.75
CA ALA A 84 -11.91 29.71 14.77
C ALA A 84 -11.02 29.05 13.73
N VAL A 85 -10.10 28.16 14.14
CA VAL A 85 -9.25 27.38 13.23
C VAL A 85 -10.08 26.50 12.29
N ALA A 86 -11.06 25.77 12.85
CA ALA A 86 -11.88 24.84 12.10
C ALA A 86 -12.92 25.54 11.20
N ALA A 87 -13.14 26.83 11.36
CA ALA A 87 -14.25 27.58 10.74
C ALA A 87 -15.61 26.91 10.98
N LEU A 88 -15.83 26.37 12.20
CA LEU A 88 -17.02 25.65 12.62
C LEU A 88 -17.69 26.35 13.82
N PRO A 89 -19.00 26.19 14.00
CA PRO A 89 -19.67 26.59 15.25
C PRO A 89 -19.01 25.90 16.46
N MET A 90 -18.99 26.58 17.62
CA MET A 90 -18.36 26.06 18.84
C MET A 90 -18.91 24.70 19.26
N GLU A 91 -20.21 24.47 19.12
CA GLU A 91 -20.83 23.19 19.46
C GLU A 91 -20.39 22.06 18.53
N ALA A 92 -20.32 22.31 17.22
CA ALA A 92 -19.83 21.36 16.24
C ALA A 92 -18.35 21.03 16.48
N THR A 93 -17.53 22.05 16.78
CA THR A 93 -16.12 21.87 17.12
C THR A 93 -15.96 21.04 18.40
N ALA A 94 -16.75 21.33 19.42
CA ALA A 94 -16.76 20.55 20.66
C ALA A 94 -17.14 19.08 20.41
N THR A 95 -18.10 18.83 19.51
CA THR A 95 -18.50 17.48 19.11
C THR A 95 -17.35 16.75 18.43
N LEU A 96 -16.69 17.39 17.47
CA LEU A 96 -15.55 16.81 16.73
C LEU A 96 -14.38 16.49 17.69
N LEU A 97 -14.00 17.45 18.54
CA LEU A 97 -12.91 17.25 19.49
C LEU A 97 -13.21 16.15 20.51
N LYS A 98 -14.47 16.07 21.03
CA LYS A 98 -14.91 15.00 21.93
C LYS A 98 -14.93 13.64 21.22
N ALA A 99 -15.34 13.57 19.96
CA ALA A 99 -15.31 12.34 19.15
C ALA A 99 -13.87 11.84 18.93
N GLY A 100 -12.89 12.73 18.93
CA GLY A 100 -11.48 12.38 18.85
C GLY A 100 -10.90 11.70 20.11
N LEU A 101 -11.49 11.92 21.29
CA LEU A 101 -10.98 11.39 22.57
C LEU A 101 -10.88 9.84 22.58
N PRO A 102 -11.96 9.09 22.33
CA PRO A 102 -11.92 7.62 22.35
C PRO A 102 -11.01 7.06 21.24
N LEU A 103 -10.79 7.83 20.17
CA LEU A 103 -9.90 7.47 19.07
C LEU A 103 -8.44 7.82 19.35
N ARG A 104 -8.13 8.49 20.46
CA ARG A 104 -6.81 9.02 20.80
C ARG A 104 -6.28 10.02 19.76
N LEU A 105 -7.17 10.68 19.04
CA LEU A 105 -6.83 11.77 18.12
C LEU A 105 -6.64 13.07 18.89
N THR A 106 -7.44 13.27 19.93
CA THR A 106 -7.40 14.43 20.82
C THR A 106 -7.26 13.99 22.27
N GLU A 107 -6.76 14.89 23.10
CA GLU A 107 -6.77 14.83 24.55
C GLU A 107 -7.25 16.18 25.11
N ARG A 108 -7.66 16.19 26.38
CA ARG A 108 -8.12 17.41 27.05
C ARG A 108 -7.53 17.55 28.43
N VAL A 109 -7.00 18.74 28.74
CA VAL A 109 -6.50 19.10 30.06
C VAL A 109 -7.14 20.42 30.48
N GLY A 110 -8.00 20.38 31.48
CA GLY A 110 -8.79 21.55 31.88
C GLY A 110 -9.70 22.03 30.74
N ASP A 111 -9.51 23.27 30.29
CA ASP A 111 -10.22 23.89 29.15
C ASP A 111 -9.43 23.82 27.83
N HIS A 112 -8.24 23.22 27.83
CA HIS A 112 -7.36 23.10 26.67
C HIS A 112 -7.48 21.74 25.99
N TRP A 113 -7.50 21.76 24.66
CA TRP A 113 -7.44 20.62 23.76
C TRP A 113 -6.04 20.49 23.18
N LEU A 114 -5.57 19.25 23.02
CA LEU A 114 -4.27 18.93 22.44
C LEU A 114 -4.37 17.62 21.63
N LEU A 115 -3.34 17.28 20.85
CA LEU A 115 -3.31 16.01 20.15
C LEU A 115 -3.17 14.87 21.15
N GLY A 116 -3.97 13.82 20.93
CA GLY A 116 -3.75 12.52 21.54
C GLY A 116 -2.64 11.75 20.80
N THR A 117 -2.27 10.58 21.31
CA THR A 117 -1.14 9.79 20.79
C THR A 117 -1.28 9.41 19.32
N ARG A 118 -2.49 9.07 18.84
CA ARG A 118 -2.74 8.82 17.42
C ARG A 118 -2.79 10.11 16.60
N GLY A 119 -3.32 11.20 17.18
CA GLY A 119 -3.32 12.51 16.53
C GLY A 119 -1.92 13.03 16.29
N ALA A 120 -1.02 12.87 17.26
CA ALA A 120 0.37 13.22 17.13
C ALA A 120 1.08 12.40 16.04
N ALA A 121 0.87 11.08 16.01
CA ALA A 121 1.40 10.23 14.94
C ALA A 121 0.84 10.64 13.56
N LEU A 122 -0.47 10.90 13.46
CA LEU A 122 -1.13 11.34 12.22
C LEU A 122 -0.54 12.66 11.69
N SER A 123 -0.25 13.62 12.57
CA SER A 123 0.26 14.95 12.21
C SER A 123 1.65 14.94 11.59
N THR A 124 2.41 13.85 11.75
CA THR A 124 3.81 13.72 11.30
C THR A 124 4.01 12.60 10.29
N SER A 125 2.93 11.87 9.93
CA SER A 125 3.01 10.76 8.97
C SER A 125 2.80 11.26 7.54
N PRO A 126 3.86 11.36 6.72
CA PRO A 126 3.74 11.87 5.36
C PRO A 126 2.76 11.03 4.52
N GLY A 127 1.90 11.66 3.75
CA GLY A 127 0.97 11.01 2.83
C GLY A 127 -0.26 10.37 3.47
N VAL A 128 -0.36 10.29 4.82
CA VAL A 128 -1.55 9.73 5.48
C VAL A 128 -2.74 10.66 5.38
N ALA A 129 -2.53 11.96 5.52
CA ALA A 129 -3.58 12.97 5.36
C ALA A 129 -4.12 12.96 3.93
N GLU A 130 -3.25 12.94 2.95
CA GLU A 130 -3.58 12.88 1.53
C GLU A 130 -4.32 11.58 1.17
N MET A 131 -3.90 10.46 1.74
CA MET A 131 -4.58 9.16 1.57
C MET A 131 -6.00 9.20 2.14
N ILE A 132 -6.18 9.78 3.34
CA ILE A 132 -7.51 9.95 3.95
C ILE A 132 -8.39 10.88 3.10
N ALA A 133 -7.83 11.94 2.54
CA ALA A 133 -8.56 12.84 1.63
C ALA A 133 -8.99 12.11 0.35
N HIS A 134 -8.12 11.28 -0.21
CA HIS A 134 -8.40 10.45 -1.40
C HIS A 134 -9.52 9.42 -1.16
N HIS A 135 -9.69 8.94 0.05
CA HIS A 135 -10.76 7.98 0.38
C HIS A 135 -12.16 8.46 0.01
N ARG A 136 -12.37 9.75 -0.27
CA ARG A 136 -13.65 10.27 -0.76
C ARG A 136 -14.17 9.52 -1.99
N LEU A 137 -13.28 9.16 -2.92
CA LEU A 137 -13.62 8.40 -4.12
C LEU A 137 -13.93 6.94 -3.77
N LEU A 138 -13.10 6.33 -2.93
CA LEU A 138 -13.32 4.98 -2.44
C LEU A 138 -14.65 4.87 -1.68
N TYR A 139 -14.99 5.85 -0.83
CA TYR A 139 -16.27 5.87 -0.12
C TYR A 139 -17.46 5.91 -1.08
N ALA A 140 -17.36 6.66 -2.18
CA ALA A 140 -18.43 6.70 -3.18
C ALA A 140 -18.63 5.33 -3.84
N ASP A 141 -17.55 4.63 -4.19
CA ASP A 141 -17.62 3.29 -4.77
C ASP A 141 -18.07 2.24 -3.75
N LEU A 142 -17.72 2.38 -2.47
CA LEU A 142 -18.13 1.50 -1.37
C LEU A 142 -19.54 1.79 -0.83
N ALA A 143 -20.26 2.78 -1.34
CA ALA A 143 -21.66 3.02 -0.97
C ALA A 143 -22.54 1.80 -1.26
N ASP A 144 -22.24 1.06 -2.35
CA ASP A 144 -22.78 -0.28 -2.63
C ASP A 144 -21.65 -1.26 -2.94
N PRO A 145 -21.06 -1.88 -1.91
CA PRO A 145 -19.93 -2.78 -2.09
C PRO A 145 -20.27 -4.05 -2.88
N LEU A 146 -21.54 -4.49 -2.88
CA LEU A 146 -21.95 -5.67 -3.65
C LEU A 146 -22.07 -5.33 -5.14
N ALA A 147 -22.59 -4.16 -5.49
CA ALA A 147 -22.60 -3.69 -6.88
C ALA A 147 -21.16 -3.55 -7.39
N MET A 148 -20.28 -2.93 -6.60
CA MET A 148 -18.85 -2.81 -6.94
C MET A 148 -18.19 -4.17 -7.19
N LEU A 149 -18.36 -5.15 -6.30
CA LEU A 149 -17.78 -6.49 -6.46
C LEU A 149 -18.34 -7.28 -7.65
N ARG A 150 -19.54 -6.94 -8.13
CA ARG A 150 -20.14 -7.48 -9.36
C ARG A 150 -19.65 -6.77 -10.62
N GLY A 151 -18.69 -5.85 -10.52
CA GLY A 151 -18.20 -5.04 -11.64
C GLY A 151 -19.13 -3.89 -12.02
N GLY A 152 -20.17 -3.61 -11.25
CA GLY A 152 -21.08 -2.46 -11.38
C GLY A 152 -20.61 -1.23 -10.56
N GLY A 153 -21.52 -0.28 -10.35
CA GLY A 153 -21.27 0.97 -9.63
C GLY A 153 -20.64 2.06 -10.51
N GLU A 154 -20.45 3.25 -9.94
CA GLU A 154 -19.96 4.42 -10.67
C GLU A 154 -18.49 4.29 -11.12
N GLY A 155 -17.68 3.50 -10.38
CA GLY A 155 -16.27 3.28 -10.69
C GLY A 155 -15.44 4.57 -10.65
N ARG A 156 -15.69 5.43 -9.67
CA ARG A 156 -15.01 6.73 -9.53
C ARG A 156 -13.52 6.58 -9.33
N LEU A 157 -13.12 5.57 -8.55
CA LEU A 157 -11.70 5.27 -8.36
C LEU A 157 -11.08 4.72 -9.64
N ALA A 158 -11.78 3.81 -10.34
CA ALA A 158 -11.34 3.29 -11.64
C ALA A 158 -11.20 4.39 -12.70
N GLY A 159 -12.01 5.45 -12.64
CA GLY A 159 -11.94 6.59 -13.54
C GLY A 159 -10.61 7.35 -13.47
N LEU A 160 -9.96 7.39 -12.30
CA LEU A 160 -8.64 8.00 -12.14
C LEU A 160 -7.49 7.16 -12.73
N TRP A 161 -7.74 5.87 -12.95
CA TRP A 161 -6.71 4.88 -13.30
C TRP A 161 -6.82 4.40 -14.74
N ARG A 162 -7.31 5.26 -15.64
CA ARG A 162 -7.45 4.90 -17.07
C ARG A 162 -6.13 5.05 -17.80
N TYR A 163 -5.38 3.96 -17.93
CA TYR A 163 -4.18 3.88 -18.76
C TYR A 163 -4.48 3.81 -20.26
N ASP A 164 -5.75 3.92 -20.68
CA ASP A 164 -6.19 3.89 -22.06
C ASP A 164 -6.10 5.23 -22.80
N GLY A 165 -5.51 6.24 -22.14
CA GLY A 165 -5.38 7.59 -22.70
C GLY A 165 -6.65 8.45 -22.57
N SER A 166 -7.72 7.96 -21.94
CA SER A 166 -8.98 8.69 -21.75
C SER A 166 -9.05 9.47 -20.43
N ALA A 167 -8.05 9.33 -19.53
CA ALA A 167 -7.97 10.11 -18.30
C ALA A 167 -7.56 11.55 -18.58
N ASP A 168 -8.21 12.51 -17.92
CA ASP A 168 -7.84 13.91 -17.99
C ASP A 168 -6.43 14.11 -17.39
N ALA A 169 -5.63 14.98 -18.01
CA ALA A 169 -4.28 15.33 -17.52
C ALA A 169 -4.30 15.85 -16.07
N ALA A 170 -5.37 16.55 -15.66
CA ALA A 170 -5.57 17.02 -14.30
C ALA A 170 -5.77 15.87 -13.30
N ASP A 171 -6.52 14.84 -13.67
CA ASP A 171 -6.75 13.65 -12.83
C ASP A 171 -5.46 12.83 -12.67
N ILE A 172 -4.70 12.66 -13.75
CA ILE A 172 -3.38 12.00 -13.72
C ILE A 172 -2.42 12.76 -12.79
N ALA A 173 -2.39 14.09 -12.89
CA ALA A 173 -1.53 14.92 -12.05
C ALA A 173 -1.93 14.85 -10.57
N ALA A 174 -3.22 14.90 -10.26
CA ALA A 174 -3.75 14.79 -8.90
C ALA A 174 -3.43 13.43 -8.28
N TYR A 175 -3.60 12.35 -9.02
CA TYR A 175 -3.24 11.00 -8.57
C TYR A 175 -1.72 10.85 -8.36
N SER A 176 -0.92 11.34 -9.29
CA SER A 176 0.55 11.32 -9.19
C SER A 176 1.05 12.10 -7.97
N ALA A 177 0.43 13.25 -7.66
CA ALA A 177 0.74 14.04 -6.47
C ALA A 177 0.40 13.29 -5.18
N LEU A 178 -0.76 12.62 -5.12
CA LEU A 178 -1.18 11.78 -4.00
C LEU A 178 -0.20 10.63 -3.76
N MET A 179 0.17 9.91 -4.82
CA MET A 179 1.14 8.81 -4.72
C MET A 179 2.50 9.32 -4.26
N ALA A 180 2.95 10.46 -4.79
CA ALA A 180 4.20 11.08 -4.39
C ALA A 180 4.23 11.47 -2.90
N ALA A 181 3.12 11.95 -2.33
CA ALA A 181 3.02 12.34 -0.92
C ALA A 181 3.27 11.17 0.05
N SER A 182 2.88 9.96 -0.33
CA SER A 182 3.07 8.74 0.48
C SER A 182 4.39 8.01 0.19
N GLN A 183 5.12 8.37 -0.86
CA GLN A 183 6.38 7.70 -1.24
C GLN A 183 7.50 7.79 -0.20
N PRO A 184 7.67 8.87 0.59
CA PRO A 184 8.72 8.91 1.61
C PRO A 184 8.64 7.75 2.60
N MET A 185 7.43 7.39 3.05
CA MET A 185 7.25 6.25 3.96
C MET A 185 7.65 4.92 3.31
N VAL A 186 7.33 4.74 2.03
CA VAL A 186 7.67 3.53 1.28
C VAL A 186 9.17 3.46 1.01
N ALA A 187 9.78 4.59 0.62
CA ALA A 187 11.22 4.69 0.39
C ALA A 187 12.03 4.40 1.65
N GLU A 188 11.58 4.88 2.82
CA GLU A 188 12.21 4.58 4.11
C GLU A 188 12.27 3.06 4.37
N GLN A 189 11.18 2.33 4.10
CA GLN A 189 11.18 0.87 4.27
C GLN A 189 12.16 0.18 3.31
N ALA A 190 12.22 0.62 2.06
CA ALA A 190 13.13 0.07 1.07
C ALA A 190 14.60 0.37 1.41
N LEU A 191 14.92 1.61 1.80
CA LEU A 191 16.27 2.04 2.20
C LEU A 191 16.76 1.33 3.45
N ALA A 192 15.89 1.07 4.42
CA ALA A 192 16.22 0.30 5.61
C ALA A 192 16.44 -1.19 5.31
N ALA A 193 15.76 -1.74 4.30
CA ALA A 193 15.82 -3.16 3.96
C ALA A 193 16.93 -3.51 2.97
N TYR A 194 17.41 -2.54 2.17
CA TYR A 194 18.30 -2.82 1.05
C TYR A 194 19.38 -1.75 0.84
N ARG A 195 20.60 -2.21 0.52
CA ARG A 195 21.76 -1.33 0.26
C ARG A 195 21.85 -0.95 -1.22
N PHE A 196 21.24 0.16 -1.61
CA PHE A 196 21.21 0.67 -2.97
C PHE A 196 22.62 1.05 -3.50
N ALA A 197 23.48 1.58 -2.64
CA ALA A 197 24.87 1.93 -2.97
C ALA A 197 25.76 0.75 -3.41
N ALA A 198 25.25 -0.48 -3.38
CA ALA A 198 25.93 -1.66 -3.91
C ALA A 198 25.78 -1.79 -5.45
N HIS A 199 25.02 -0.91 -6.07
CA HIS A 199 24.71 -0.90 -7.50
C HIS A 199 25.29 0.32 -8.19
N ARG A 200 25.38 0.24 -9.53
CA ARG A 200 25.88 1.34 -10.37
C ARG A 200 24.73 2.10 -11.02
N ARG A 201 23.71 1.40 -11.50
CA ARG A 201 22.60 1.98 -12.27
C ARG A 201 21.27 1.39 -11.83
N LEU A 202 20.34 2.25 -11.42
CA LEU A 202 18.97 1.91 -11.02
C LEU A 202 17.98 2.40 -12.07
N LEU A 203 17.07 1.54 -12.52
CA LEU A 203 15.87 1.91 -13.26
C LEU A 203 14.63 1.70 -12.37
N ASP A 204 13.85 2.76 -12.16
CA ASP A 204 12.55 2.66 -11.49
C ASP A 204 11.44 2.64 -12.55
N ILE A 205 10.72 1.53 -12.64
CA ILE A 205 9.65 1.33 -13.61
C ILE A 205 8.31 1.63 -12.95
N GLY A 206 7.51 2.49 -13.58
CA GLY A 206 6.29 3.03 -12.98
C GLY A 206 6.60 3.99 -11.83
N GLY A 207 7.71 4.71 -11.91
CA GLY A 207 8.21 5.54 -10.81
C GLY A 207 7.46 6.86 -10.59
N GLY A 208 6.41 7.12 -11.38
CA GLY A 208 5.53 8.27 -11.23
C GLY A 208 6.30 9.59 -11.26
N ALA A 209 6.07 10.44 -10.27
CA ALA A 209 6.74 11.75 -10.14
C ALA A 209 8.22 11.66 -9.70
N GLY A 210 8.83 10.47 -9.63
CA GLY A 210 10.24 10.28 -9.26
C GLY A 210 10.55 10.44 -7.76
N ALA A 211 9.56 10.50 -6.90
CA ALA A 211 9.78 10.74 -5.47
C ALA A 211 10.59 9.60 -4.79
N PHE A 212 10.39 8.36 -5.20
CA PHE A 212 11.20 7.23 -4.73
C PHE A 212 12.66 7.37 -5.19
N LEU A 213 12.89 7.68 -6.47
CA LEU A 213 14.23 7.89 -7.02
C LEU A 213 14.96 9.04 -6.32
N ALA A 214 14.26 10.13 -5.99
CA ALA A 214 14.84 11.24 -5.25
C ALA A 214 15.36 10.79 -3.88
N ALA A 215 14.57 10.01 -3.12
CA ALA A 215 14.97 9.49 -1.83
C ALA A 215 16.16 8.51 -1.94
N VAL A 216 16.14 7.60 -2.90
CA VAL A 216 17.27 6.68 -3.16
C VAL A 216 18.51 7.42 -3.60
N GLY A 217 18.37 8.44 -4.47
CA GLY A 217 19.48 9.25 -4.94
C GLY A 217 20.19 10.03 -3.84
N GLN A 218 19.43 10.52 -2.84
CA GLN A 218 20.01 11.14 -1.64
C GLN A 218 20.80 10.13 -0.80
N ALA A 219 20.27 8.91 -0.61
CA ALA A 219 20.92 7.86 0.18
C ALA A 219 22.11 7.19 -0.54
N ALA A 220 22.14 7.21 -1.87
CA ALA A 220 23.18 6.61 -2.71
C ALA A 220 23.63 7.59 -3.81
N PRO A 221 24.45 8.63 -3.48
CA PRO A 221 24.80 9.71 -4.42
C PRO A 221 25.55 9.27 -5.67
N ALA A 222 26.30 8.17 -5.63
CA ALA A 222 27.04 7.62 -6.77
C ALA A 222 26.19 6.78 -7.74
N LEU A 223 24.93 6.49 -7.38
CA LEU A 223 24.03 5.67 -8.19
C LEU A 223 23.48 6.49 -9.35
N GLU A 224 23.65 6.00 -10.59
CA GLU A 224 23.00 6.54 -11.77
C GLU A 224 21.52 6.13 -11.78
N LEU A 225 20.63 7.09 -12.01
CA LEU A 225 19.19 6.91 -11.89
C LEU A 225 18.50 6.98 -13.24
N GLY A 226 17.56 6.07 -13.47
CA GLY A 226 16.65 6.08 -14.63
C GLY A 226 15.20 5.95 -14.16
N LEU A 227 14.31 6.66 -14.83
CA LEU A 227 12.86 6.60 -14.64
C LEU A 227 12.20 6.11 -15.93
N PHE A 228 11.40 5.05 -15.84
CA PHE A 228 10.55 4.60 -16.93
C PHE A 228 9.08 4.72 -16.53
N ASP A 229 8.31 5.49 -17.27
CA ASP A 229 6.87 5.65 -17.05
C ASP A 229 6.21 6.17 -18.34
N LEU A 230 4.87 6.25 -18.34
CA LEU A 230 4.09 6.79 -19.45
C LEU A 230 4.57 8.19 -19.85
N PRO A 231 4.56 8.55 -21.13
CA PRO A 231 5.09 9.84 -21.61
C PRO A 231 4.54 11.06 -20.87
N ALA A 232 3.23 11.08 -20.58
CA ALA A 232 2.60 12.17 -19.83
C ALA A 232 3.09 12.25 -18.38
N VAL A 233 3.36 11.11 -17.73
CA VAL A 233 3.87 11.03 -16.35
C VAL A 233 5.32 11.49 -16.30
N VAL A 234 6.16 11.02 -17.24
CA VAL A 234 7.57 11.43 -17.35
C VAL A 234 7.70 12.92 -17.57
N ALA A 235 6.86 13.51 -18.42
CA ALA A 235 6.86 14.96 -18.66
C ALA A 235 6.55 15.75 -17.37
N GLY A 236 5.59 15.29 -16.57
CA GLY A 236 5.26 15.88 -15.26
C GLY A 236 6.34 15.66 -14.19
N ALA A 237 7.10 14.56 -14.26
CA ALA A 237 8.17 14.25 -13.33
C ALA A 237 9.43 15.07 -13.55
N ALA A 238 9.71 15.49 -14.78
CA ALA A 238 10.93 16.17 -15.18
C ALA A 238 11.23 17.43 -14.34
N ALA A 239 10.23 18.28 -14.09
CA ALA A 239 10.36 19.48 -13.28
C ALA A 239 10.75 19.16 -11.83
N ARG A 240 10.07 18.21 -11.20
CA ARG A 240 10.33 17.80 -9.80
C ARG A 240 11.69 17.14 -9.65
N ILE A 241 12.10 16.34 -10.63
CA ILE A 241 13.43 15.72 -10.65
C ILE A 241 14.50 16.78 -10.75
N ALA A 242 14.32 17.79 -11.61
CA ALA A 242 15.24 18.92 -11.72
C ALA A 242 15.38 19.69 -10.40
N GLU A 243 14.29 19.92 -9.67
CA GLU A 243 14.30 20.55 -8.34
C GLU A 243 15.11 19.74 -7.31
N SER A 244 15.18 18.42 -7.44
CA SER A 244 16.00 17.58 -6.56
C SER A 244 17.50 17.73 -6.74
N GLY A 245 17.95 18.45 -7.79
CA GLY A 245 19.36 18.62 -8.15
C GLY A 245 20.05 17.34 -8.64
N ARG A 246 19.31 16.29 -8.94
CA ARG A 246 19.83 14.98 -9.38
C ARG A 246 19.60 14.78 -10.87
N ALA A 247 20.63 14.28 -11.55
CA ALA A 247 20.48 13.80 -12.93
C ALA A 247 19.76 12.46 -12.93
N VAL A 248 18.63 12.38 -13.64
CA VAL A 248 17.86 11.16 -13.87
C VAL A 248 17.63 11.01 -15.37
N THR A 249 17.97 9.84 -15.92
CA THR A 249 17.66 9.53 -17.32
C THR A 249 16.18 9.18 -17.44
N LEU A 250 15.45 9.94 -18.27
CA LEU A 250 14.02 9.77 -18.46
C LEU A 250 13.76 8.86 -19.67
N HIS A 251 12.97 7.84 -19.47
CA HIS A 251 12.57 6.86 -20.50
C HIS A 251 11.03 6.86 -20.61
N PRO A 252 10.44 7.67 -21.49
CA PRO A 252 8.99 7.61 -21.73
C PRO A 252 8.62 6.32 -22.46
N GLY A 253 7.63 5.60 -21.97
CA GLY A 253 7.14 4.36 -22.58
C GLY A 253 6.05 3.69 -21.76
N ASP A 254 5.39 2.72 -22.35
CA ASP A 254 4.39 1.87 -21.73
C ASP A 254 4.91 0.43 -21.63
N PHE A 255 5.24 -0.04 -20.43
CA PHE A 255 5.78 -1.39 -20.21
C PHE A 255 4.84 -2.51 -20.68
N ARG A 256 3.59 -2.21 -21.04
CA ARG A 256 2.65 -3.18 -21.62
C ARG A 256 2.97 -3.47 -23.08
N HIS A 257 3.63 -2.54 -23.77
CA HIS A 257 3.83 -2.54 -25.22
C HIS A 257 5.28 -2.27 -25.62
N ASP A 258 6.00 -1.44 -24.85
CA ASP A 258 7.34 -0.98 -25.21
C ASP A 258 8.42 -1.83 -24.53
N PRO A 259 9.59 -2.01 -25.17
CA PRO A 259 10.72 -2.68 -24.56
C PRO A 259 11.28 -1.85 -23.39
N LEU A 260 11.67 -2.54 -22.32
CA LEU A 260 12.30 -1.89 -21.17
C LEU A 260 13.77 -1.48 -21.47
N PRO A 261 14.23 -0.33 -20.96
CA PRO A 261 15.63 0.08 -21.08
C PRO A 261 16.56 -0.94 -20.45
N SER A 262 17.66 -1.25 -21.13
CA SER A 262 18.70 -2.17 -20.66
C SER A 262 19.89 -1.43 -20.04
N GLY A 263 20.83 -2.18 -19.44
CA GLY A 263 22.06 -1.64 -18.88
C GLY A 263 21.95 -1.17 -17.43
N TYR A 264 20.84 -1.44 -16.75
CA TYR A 264 20.62 -1.20 -15.33
C TYR A 264 20.85 -2.50 -14.55
N ASP A 265 21.70 -2.47 -13.52
CA ASP A 265 22.01 -3.64 -12.70
C ASP A 265 21.06 -3.82 -11.50
N LEU A 266 20.24 -2.79 -11.25
CA LEU A 266 19.11 -2.80 -10.34
C LEU A 266 17.87 -2.23 -11.04
N ILE A 267 16.75 -2.93 -10.91
CA ILE A 267 15.43 -2.43 -11.31
C ILE A 267 14.52 -2.41 -10.07
N THR A 268 13.65 -1.41 -9.96
CA THR A 268 12.63 -1.31 -8.92
C THR A 268 11.23 -1.28 -9.53
N LEU A 269 10.29 -1.94 -8.84
CA LEU A 269 8.85 -1.87 -9.06
C LEU A 269 8.23 -1.49 -7.71
N VAL A 270 7.84 -0.22 -7.57
CA VAL A 270 7.36 0.33 -6.30
C VAL A 270 5.88 0.64 -6.40
N ARG A 271 5.04 -0.22 -5.83
CA ARG A 271 3.58 -0.14 -5.93
C ARG A 271 3.10 -0.15 -7.40
N VAL A 272 3.59 -1.11 -8.16
CA VAL A 272 3.25 -1.27 -9.58
C VAL A 272 2.53 -2.58 -9.84
N LEU A 273 3.11 -3.72 -9.40
CA LEU A 273 2.58 -5.03 -9.78
C LEU A 273 1.19 -5.29 -9.20
N HIS A 274 0.90 -4.78 -8.01
CA HIS A 274 -0.39 -5.00 -7.37
C HIS A 274 -1.55 -4.31 -8.10
N ASP A 275 -1.27 -3.25 -8.86
CA ASP A 275 -2.27 -2.51 -9.63
C ASP A 275 -2.69 -3.23 -10.93
N HIS A 276 -1.98 -4.29 -11.27
CA HIS A 276 -2.20 -5.05 -12.50
C HIS A 276 -2.65 -6.49 -12.22
N ASP A 277 -3.53 -7.01 -13.08
CA ASP A 277 -3.94 -8.40 -13.08
C ASP A 277 -2.75 -9.33 -13.34
N ASP A 278 -2.92 -10.65 -13.08
CA ASP A 278 -1.82 -11.62 -13.14
C ASP A 278 -1.13 -11.68 -14.51
N GLY A 279 -1.88 -11.57 -15.59
CA GLY A 279 -1.32 -11.61 -16.94
C GLY A 279 -0.34 -10.47 -17.23
N PRO A 280 -0.75 -9.20 -17.11
CA PRO A 280 0.14 -8.03 -17.25
C PRO A 280 1.31 -8.07 -16.26
N ALA A 281 1.06 -8.40 -14.99
CA ALA A 281 2.10 -8.48 -13.95
C ALA A 281 3.18 -9.54 -14.29
N SER A 282 2.77 -10.72 -14.77
CA SER A 282 3.69 -11.78 -15.19
C SER A 282 4.51 -11.37 -16.43
N ARG A 283 3.88 -10.70 -17.41
CA ARG A 283 4.61 -10.17 -18.58
C ARG A 283 5.64 -9.12 -18.18
N LEU A 284 5.28 -8.21 -17.26
CA LEU A 284 6.22 -7.21 -16.75
C LEU A 284 7.41 -7.86 -16.05
N LEU A 285 7.18 -8.87 -15.20
CA LEU A 285 8.28 -9.61 -14.54
C LEU A 285 9.20 -10.28 -15.56
N ALA A 286 8.65 -10.90 -16.62
CA ALA A 286 9.45 -11.49 -17.70
C ALA A 286 10.25 -10.43 -18.48
N ALA A 287 9.65 -9.29 -18.79
CA ALA A 287 10.33 -8.17 -19.45
C ALA A 287 11.47 -7.60 -18.58
N VAL A 288 11.25 -7.43 -17.28
CA VAL A 288 12.29 -7.01 -16.32
C VAL A 288 13.42 -8.03 -16.25
N HIS A 289 13.09 -9.32 -16.20
CA HIS A 289 14.12 -10.38 -16.23
C HIS A 289 14.96 -10.30 -17.50
N ALA A 290 14.37 -10.07 -18.66
CA ALA A 290 15.09 -9.92 -19.94
C ALA A 290 15.98 -8.68 -19.97
N ALA A 291 15.53 -7.53 -19.47
CA ALA A 291 16.25 -6.26 -19.43
C ALA A 291 17.44 -6.24 -18.46
N LEU A 292 17.39 -7.03 -17.37
CA LEU A 292 18.45 -7.12 -16.38
C LEU A 292 19.69 -7.83 -16.95
N PRO A 293 20.92 -7.40 -16.65
CA PRO A 293 22.13 -8.17 -16.95
C PRO A 293 22.26 -9.43 -16.08
N ALA A 294 23.16 -10.32 -16.42
CA ALA A 294 23.49 -11.47 -15.59
C ALA A 294 23.93 -11.01 -14.19
N GLY A 295 23.31 -11.57 -13.14
CA GLY A 295 23.50 -11.15 -11.76
C GLY A 295 22.76 -9.88 -11.35
N GLY A 296 22.02 -9.26 -12.26
CA GLY A 296 21.15 -8.11 -11.97
C GLY A 296 20.02 -8.44 -11.00
N ARG A 297 19.46 -7.43 -10.39
CA ARG A 297 18.47 -7.57 -9.31
C ARG A 297 17.23 -6.75 -9.56
N LEU A 298 16.10 -7.30 -9.11
CA LEU A 298 14.81 -6.59 -9.05
C LEU A 298 14.40 -6.46 -7.58
N LEU A 299 13.98 -5.27 -7.18
CA LEU A 299 13.23 -5.03 -5.93
C LEU A 299 11.77 -4.76 -6.26
N ILE A 300 10.87 -5.54 -5.65
CA ILE A 300 9.45 -5.25 -5.61
C ILE A 300 9.17 -4.67 -4.23
N VAL A 301 8.57 -3.48 -4.17
CA VAL A 301 8.29 -2.76 -2.93
C VAL A 301 6.80 -2.45 -2.88
N GLU A 302 6.05 -3.27 -2.14
CA GLU A 302 4.58 -3.22 -2.14
C GLU A 302 3.98 -3.67 -0.80
N PRO A 303 2.74 -3.27 -0.50
CA PRO A 303 1.95 -3.89 0.55
C PRO A 303 1.58 -5.32 0.13
N LEU A 304 2.13 -6.32 0.82
CA LEU A 304 1.84 -7.72 0.49
C LEU A 304 0.62 -8.23 1.27
N ALA A 305 -0.19 -9.07 0.60
CA ALA A 305 -1.18 -9.89 1.27
C ALA A 305 -0.50 -10.83 2.30
N GLU A 306 -1.24 -11.23 3.32
CA GLU A 306 -0.77 -12.16 4.37
C GLU A 306 0.44 -11.67 5.17
N THR A 307 0.76 -10.37 5.14
CA THR A 307 1.83 -9.79 5.97
C THR A 307 1.49 -9.96 7.44
N ARG A 308 2.39 -10.59 8.20
CA ARG A 308 2.20 -10.85 9.63
C ARG A 308 2.02 -9.54 10.40
N GLY A 309 0.95 -9.42 11.17
CA GLY A 309 0.57 -8.21 11.91
C GLY A 309 -0.14 -7.15 11.06
N ALA A 310 -0.35 -7.39 9.77
CA ALA A 310 -0.99 -6.45 8.83
C ALA A 310 -2.06 -7.13 7.96
N ALA A 311 -2.69 -8.20 8.45
CA ALA A 311 -3.66 -8.99 7.68
C ALA A 311 -4.85 -8.17 7.16
N GLY A 312 -5.33 -7.19 7.95
CA GLY A 312 -6.41 -6.29 7.51
C GLY A 312 -6.03 -5.34 6.39
N MET A 313 -4.73 -5.06 6.21
CA MET A 313 -4.24 -4.21 5.14
C MET A 313 -4.29 -4.93 3.78
N GLY A 314 -3.73 -6.15 3.68
CA GLY A 314 -3.61 -6.87 2.41
C GLY A 314 -4.97 -7.18 1.79
N HIS A 315 -5.55 -8.32 2.13
CA HIS A 315 -6.85 -8.73 1.57
C HIS A 315 -8.03 -7.84 1.99
N GLY A 316 -7.97 -7.22 3.17
CA GLY A 316 -9.03 -6.30 3.61
C GLY A 316 -8.99 -4.98 2.84
N TYR A 317 -8.10 -4.07 3.22
CA TYR A 317 -8.04 -2.73 2.64
C TYR A 317 -7.68 -2.75 1.15
N PHE A 318 -6.49 -3.28 0.79
CA PHE A 318 -6.05 -3.30 -0.62
C PHE A 318 -6.90 -4.22 -1.50
N GLY A 319 -7.47 -5.31 -0.96
CA GLY A 319 -8.39 -6.16 -1.72
C GLY A 319 -9.60 -5.38 -2.22
N PHE A 320 -10.23 -4.58 -1.35
CA PHE A 320 -11.38 -3.75 -1.72
C PHE A 320 -11.00 -2.51 -2.52
N TYR A 321 -9.85 -1.90 -2.21
CA TYR A 321 -9.33 -0.75 -2.96
C TYR A 321 -9.08 -1.13 -4.43
N LEU A 322 -8.37 -2.24 -4.69
CA LEU A 322 -8.09 -2.70 -6.05
C LEU A 322 -9.34 -3.24 -6.77
N ALA A 323 -10.28 -3.84 -6.04
CA ALA A 323 -11.59 -4.18 -6.61
C ALA A 323 -12.35 -2.92 -7.08
N ALA A 324 -12.28 -1.81 -6.33
CA ALA A 324 -12.86 -0.53 -6.74
C ALA A 324 -12.12 0.08 -7.96
N MET A 325 -10.80 -0.11 -8.04
CA MET A 325 -9.99 0.24 -9.22
C MET A 325 -10.27 -0.63 -10.44
N ARG A 326 -10.95 -1.77 -10.27
CA ARG A 326 -11.26 -2.76 -11.32
C ARG A 326 -10.02 -3.33 -12.01
N SER A 327 -8.88 -3.27 -11.38
CA SER A 327 -7.61 -3.80 -11.87
C SER A 327 -6.71 -4.18 -10.70
N GLY A 328 -5.96 -5.26 -10.88
CA GLY A 328 -4.99 -5.73 -9.94
C GLY A 328 -5.56 -6.47 -8.73
N ARG A 329 -4.66 -6.91 -7.88
CA ARG A 329 -4.98 -7.56 -6.62
C ARG A 329 -3.78 -7.60 -5.68
N PRO A 330 -3.99 -7.64 -4.35
CA PRO A 330 -2.90 -7.87 -3.41
C PRO A 330 -2.39 -9.30 -3.58
N ARG A 331 -1.05 -9.46 -3.59
CA ARG A 331 -0.38 -10.76 -3.68
C ARG A 331 0.45 -11.03 -2.45
N SER A 332 0.52 -12.30 -2.05
CA SER A 332 1.39 -12.77 -0.97
C SER A 332 2.85 -12.89 -1.44
N ALA A 333 3.77 -12.95 -0.48
CA ALA A 333 5.18 -13.22 -0.80
C ALA A 333 5.37 -14.59 -1.49
N LYS A 334 4.48 -15.55 -1.25
CA LYS A 334 4.51 -16.86 -1.90
C LYS A 334 4.16 -16.73 -3.38
N GLU A 335 3.06 -16.03 -3.70
CA GLU A 335 2.63 -15.81 -5.09
C GLU A 335 3.70 -15.05 -5.88
N TYR A 336 4.32 -14.00 -5.31
CA TYR A 336 5.43 -13.31 -5.97
C TYR A 336 6.65 -14.22 -6.22
N LYS A 337 6.94 -15.16 -5.32
CA LYS A 337 8.02 -16.15 -5.55
C LYS A 337 7.71 -17.09 -6.70
N GLU A 338 6.46 -17.55 -6.81
CA GLU A 338 5.98 -18.41 -7.89
C GLU A 338 6.06 -17.66 -9.22
N MET A 339 5.47 -16.45 -9.30
CA MET A 339 5.55 -15.61 -10.49
C MET A 339 7.01 -15.27 -10.90
N ALA A 340 7.88 -15.02 -9.92
CA ALA A 340 9.28 -14.74 -10.17
C ALA A 340 10.02 -15.97 -10.77
N ALA A 341 9.72 -17.17 -10.27
CA ALA A 341 10.29 -18.42 -10.81
C ALA A 341 9.83 -18.64 -12.25
N ASP A 342 8.54 -18.44 -12.54
CA ASP A 342 7.95 -18.54 -13.89
C ASP A 342 8.57 -17.52 -14.85
N ALA A 343 8.91 -16.31 -14.37
CA ALA A 343 9.61 -15.28 -15.13
C ALA A 343 11.12 -15.53 -15.31
N GLY A 344 11.68 -16.60 -14.71
CA GLY A 344 13.09 -17.00 -14.87
C GLY A 344 14.05 -16.49 -13.79
N PHE A 345 13.58 -15.82 -12.73
CA PHE A 345 14.45 -15.42 -11.63
C PHE A 345 14.94 -16.61 -10.81
N ALA A 346 16.27 -16.67 -10.59
CA ALA A 346 16.90 -17.78 -9.87
C ALA A 346 16.60 -17.81 -8.37
N ARG A 347 16.35 -16.66 -7.78
CA ARG A 347 16.06 -16.52 -6.35
C ARG A 347 15.06 -15.37 -6.10
N ALA A 348 14.16 -15.59 -5.12
CA ALA A 348 13.24 -14.57 -4.60
C ALA A 348 13.23 -14.63 -3.07
N ARG A 349 13.51 -13.50 -2.41
CA ARG A 349 13.58 -13.37 -0.95
C ARG A 349 12.74 -12.21 -0.48
N LEU A 350 11.95 -12.42 0.58
CA LEU A 350 11.36 -11.34 1.36
C LEU A 350 12.42 -10.77 2.31
N LEU A 351 12.68 -9.48 2.23
CA LEU A 351 13.56 -8.75 3.14
C LEU A 351 12.78 -8.24 4.35
N ARG A 352 13.47 -8.04 5.47
CA ARG A 352 12.85 -7.46 6.67
C ARG A 352 12.76 -5.95 6.49
N THR A 353 11.58 -5.39 6.73
CA THR A 353 11.33 -3.94 6.78
C THR A 353 10.96 -3.54 8.21
N PRO A 354 11.29 -2.32 8.65
CA PRO A 354 10.90 -1.81 9.97
C PRO A 354 9.38 -1.84 10.19
N VAL A 355 8.61 -1.42 9.18
CA VAL A 355 7.15 -1.34 9.24
C VAL A 355 6.53 -2.06 8.03
N PRO A 356 6.39 -3.40 8.07
CA PRO A 356 5.87 -4.18 6.94
C PRO A 356 4.44 -3.80 6.53
N LEU A 357 3.69 -3.11 7.43
CA LEU A 357 2.39 -2.54 7.14
C LEU A 357 2.46 -1.48 6.03
N VAL A 358 3.53 -0.68 5.98
CA VAL A 358 3.71 0.37 4.97
C VAL A 358 4.11 -0.23 3.64
N ALA A 359 5.15 -1.05 3.65
CA ALA A 359 5.62 -1.78 2.48
C ALA A 359 6.49 -2.97 2.90
N SER A 360 6.39 -4.04 2.13
CA SER A 360 7.30 -5.19 2.15
C SER A 360 8.22 -5.12 0.95
N VAL A 361 9.45 -5.64 1.10
CA VAL A 361 10.47 -5.62 0.04
C VAL A 361 10.81 -7.05 -0.37
N MET A 362 10.55 -7.38 -1.63
CA MET A 362 10.97 -8.64 -2.25
C MET A 362 12.21 -8.38 -3.11
N LEU A 363 13.28 -9.13 -2.86
CA LEU A 363 14.49 -9.13 -3.68
C LEU A 363 14.49 -10.35 -4.61
N LEU A 364 14.53 -10.10 -5.91
CA LEU A 364 14.68 -11.11 -6.94
C LEU A 364 16.07 -10.97 -7.57
N SER A 365 16.66 -12.09 -7.99
CA SER A 365 18.00 -12.10 -8.60
C SER A 365 18.00 -12.92 -9.89
N ARG A 366 18.53 -12.32 -10.97
CA ARG A 366 18.85 -13.06 -12.20
C ARG A 366 20.13 -13.87 -11.98
N CYS A 367 20.21 -15.07 -12.55
CA CYS A 367 21.40 -15.91 -12.44
C CYS A 367 22.66 -15.19 -12.98
N ARG A 368 23.82 -15.41 -12.36
CA ARG A 368 25.10 -14.82 -12.82
C ARG A 368 25.67 -15.52 -14.06
N HIS A 369 25.30 -16.78 -14.26
CA HIS A 369 25.69 -17.56 -15.43
C HIS A 369 24.42 -18.02 -16.12
N SER A 370 24.38 -17.99 -17.46
CA SER A 370 23.35 -18.71 -18.20
C SER A 370 23.53 -20.19 -17.83
N MET A 371 22.62 -20.73 -17.01
CA MET A 371 22.55 -22.20 -16.95
C MET A 371 22.35 -22.65 -18.39
N LEU A 372 23.17 -23.58 -18.85
CA LEU A 372 22.92 -24.31 -20.08
C LEU A 372 21.44 -24.67 -20.11
N THR A 373 20.74 -24.23 -21.13
CA THR A 373 19.31 -24.51 -21.25
C THR A 373 19.12 -26.02 -21.22
N ARG A 374 17.95 -26.50 -20.78
CA ARG A 374 17.67 -27.96 -20.85
C ARG A 374 17.92 -28.54 -22.23
N GLU A 375 17.79 -27.71 -23.29
CA GLU A 375 18.15 -28.11 -24.67
C GLU A 375 19.66 -28.19 -24.87
N SER A 376 20.45 -27.27 -24.29
CA SER A 376 21.91 -27.35 -24.34
C SER A 376 22.44 -28.58 -23.61
N VAL A 377 21.84 -28.96 -22.47
CA VAL A 377 22.16 -30.20 -21.73
C VAL A 377 21.74 -31.45 -22.54
N LYS A 378 20.55 -31.41 -23.19
CA LYS A 378 20.13 -32.50 -24.09
C LYS A 378 21.05 -32.63 -25.31
N ALA A 379 21.48 -31.50 -25.90
CA ALA A 379 22.43 -31.52 -27.03
C ALA A 379 23.81 -32.06 -26.61
N ILE A 380 24.31 -31.77 -25.42
CA ILE A 380 25.55 -32.31 -24.89
C ILE A 380 25.40 -33.81 -24.58
N LEU A 381 24.26 -34.25 -24.03
CA LEU A 381 23.97 -35.68 -23.76
C LEU A 381 23.73 -36.51 -25.05
N HIS A 382 23.47 -35.88 -26.20
CA HIS A 382 23.39 -36.57 -27.49
C HIS A 382 24.74 -36.63 -28.23
N LEU A 383 25.77 -35.93 -27.73
CA LEU A 383 27.13 -35.90 -28.29
C LEU A 383 28.12 -36.80 -27.51
N ILE A 384 27.69 -37.38 -26.40
CA ILE A 384 28.39 -38.43 -25.62
C ILE A 384 27.68 -39.76 -25.82
#